data_b8ef193db0e7181e47f6c9e4ced165b6
#
_entry.id   b8ef193db0e7181e47f6c9e4ced165b6
#
_cell.length_a   1.000
_cell.length_b   1.000
_cell.length_c   1.000
_cell.angle_alpha   90.00
_cell.angle_beta   90.00
_cell.angle_gamma   90.00
#
_symmetry.space_group_name_H-M   'P 1'
#
loop_
_entity.id
_entity.type
_entity.pdbx_description
1 polymer ?
#
loop_
_entity_poly.entity_id
_entity_poly.type
_entity_poly.pdbx_seq_one_letter_code
_entity_poly.pdbx_strand_id
1 'polypeptide(L)'
;MKIVRTVHEWQQLQKSFQGKSLGFVPTMGALHEGHMALVQNSVSDNDVTVVSIFVNPTQFNNPDDLENYPSTFEQDVSNLNDWKVDVLFFPEANELYPDNFAFSVDENKDSLALCGLDRPGHFKGVLTVVMKLLNIIQATRAYFGEKDYQQYRLIQNMVACFFMPTEIVGVPTRRDREGLALSSRNLRLSPEELTTARKVNKILSSETLSAEVRREKIENLGLKIDYLEERWGRRFIAAHIGSVRIIDNVSLGEEETIK
;
A
#
# COMPACT_ATOMS: atom_id res chain seq x y z
N MET A 1 -14.45 -5.19 -17.89
CA MET A 1 -13.74 -4.03 -17.33
C MET A 1 -13.45 -2.98 -18.41
N LYS A 2 -13.65 -1.68 -18.12
CA LYS A 2 -13.22 -0.58 -19.00
C LYS A 2 -11.83 -0.10 -18.56
N ILE A 3 -10.97 0.25 -19.53
CA ILE A 3 -9.67 0.87 -19.24
C ILE A 3 -9.75 2.35 -19.64
N VAL A 4 -9.41 3.24 -18.72
CA VAL A 4 -9.41 4.71 -18.86
C VAL A 4 -8.01 5.22 -18.60
N ARG A 5 -7.50 6.08 -19.43
CA ARG A 5 -6.10 6.56 -19.35
C ARG A 5 -5.97 8.03 -18.99
N THR A 6 -7.02 8.81 -19.17
CA THR A 6 -7.00 10.24 -18.89
C THR A 6 -8.02 10.64 -17.83
N VAL A 7 -7.76 11.73 -17.12
CA VAL A 7 -8.70 12.33 -16.18
C VAL A 7 -10.00 12.70 -16.88
N HIS A 8 -9.91 13.21 -18.12
CA HIS A 8 -11.07 13.58 -18.90
C HIS A 8 -11.96 12.37 -19.23
N GLU A 9 -11.39 11.24 -19.71
CA GLU A 9 -12.13 9.99 -19.96
C GLU A 9 -12.82 9.49 -18.69
N TRP A 10 -12.12 9.54 -17.55
CA TRP A 10 -12.71 9.16 -16.27
C TRP A 10 -13.91 10.05 -15.93
N GLN A 11 -13.78 11.37 -15.99
CA GLN A 11 -14.85 12.32 -15.69
C GLN A 11 -16.10 12.13 -16.58
N GLN A 12 -15.93 11.74 -17.85
CA GLN A 12 -17.06 11.40 -18.71
C GLN A 12 -17.72 10.08 -18.30
N LEU A 13 -16.92 9.06 -18.02
CA LEU A 13 -17.41 7.74 -17.61
C LEU A 13 -18.12 7.80 -16.24
N GLN A 14 -17.57 8.54 -15.28
CA GLN A 14 -18.10 8.70 -13.93
C GLN A 14 -19.55 9.20 -13.90
N LYS A 15 -19.96 10.02 -14.87
CA LYS A 15 -21.35 10.48 -15.00
C LYS A 15 -22.35 9.32 -15.15
N SER A 16 -21.93 8.21 -15.73
CA SER A 16 -22.77 7.00 -15.86
C SER A 16 -22.97 6.24 -14.56
N PHE A 17 -22.21 6.57 -13.52
CA PHE A 17 -22.29 5.98 -12.19
C PHE A 17 -23.02 6.87 -11.18
N GLN A 18 -23.68 7.91 -11.61
CA GLN A 18 -24.42 8.81 -10.72
C GLN A 18 -25.43 8.04 -9.88
N GLY A 19 -25.40 8.25 -8.55
CA GLY A 19 -26.26 7.55 -7.58
C GLY A 19 -25.76 6.17 -7.15
N LYS A 20 -24.63 5.71 -7.68
CA LYS A 20 -23.97 4.46 -7.28
C LYS A 20 -22.84 4.72 -6.29
N SER A 21 -22.63 3.77 -5.38
CA SER A 21 -21.44 3.76 -4.54
C SER A 21 -20.21 3.31 -5.34
N LEU A 22 -19.10 4.03 -5.19
CA LEU A 22 -17.81 3.72 -5.83
C LEU A 22 -16.80 3.25 -4.79
N GLY A 23 -16.27 2.04 -4.97
CA GLY A 23 -15.10 1.55 -4.28
C GLY A 23 -13.84 1.79 -5.10
N PHE A 24 -12.76 2.20 -4.45
CA PHE A 24 -11.48 2.51 -5.10
C PHE A 24 -10.32 1.73 -4.48
N VAL A 25 -9.48 1.15 -5.32
CA VAL A 25 -8.27 0.43 -4.91
C VAL A 25 -7.07 1.02 -5.64
N PRO A 26 -6.30 1.94 -5.02
CA PRO A 26 -5.07 2.46 -5.62
C PRO A 26 -3.94 1.44 -5.53
N THR A 27 -3.27 1.18 -6.66
CA THR A 27 -2.13 0.25 -6.76
C THR A 27 -1.02 0.80 -7.65
N MET A 28 0.13 0.16 -7.59
CA MET A 28 1.25 0.38 -8.52
C MET A 28 1.41 -0.74 -9.54
N GLY A 29 0.44 -1.67 -9.66
CA GLY A 29 0.56 -2.87 -10.50
C GLY A 29 1.31 -4.01 -9.81
N ALA A 30 1.72 -5.01 -10.59
CA ALA A 30 2.27 -6.28 -10.12
C ALA A 30 1.35 -6.94 -9.07
N LEU A 31 0.08 -7.11 -9.47
CA LEU A 31 -1.02 -7.49 -8.58
C LEU A 31 -0.86 -8.92 -8.08
N HIS A 32 -1.16 -9.11 -6.81
CA HIS A 32 -1.09 -10.41 -6.11
C HIS A 32 -2.33 -10.61 -5.21
N GLU A 33 -2.43 -11.75 -4.54
CA GLU A 33 -3.58 -12.09 -3.66
C GLU A 33 -3.86 -11.04 -2.56
N GLY A 34 -2.86 -10.29 -2.12
CA GLY A 34 -3.06 -9.14 -1.22
C GLY A 34 -3.92 -8.05 -1.86
N HIS A 35 -3.65 -7.70 -3.13
CA HIS A 35 -4.47 -6.75 -3.88
C HIS A 35 -5.85 -7.34 -4.19
N MET A 36 -5.93 -8.66 -4.50
CA MET A 36 -7.22 -9.34 -4.68
C MET A 36 -8.14 -9.15 -3.47
N ALA A 37 -7.60 -9.24 -2.25
CA ALA A 37 -8.40 -9.03 -1.05
C ALA A 37 -8.98 -7.60 -0.98
N LEU A 38 -8.22 -6.57 -1.37
CA LEU A 38 -8.72 -5.19 -1.46
C LEU A 38 -9.87 -5.09 -2.47
N VAL A 39 -9.68 -5.65 -3.66
CA VAL A 39 -10.68 -5.65 -4.73
C VAL A 39 -11.94 -6.40 -4.31
N GLN A 40 -11.82 -7.57 -3.67
CA GLN A 40 -12.97 -8.34 -3.19
C GLN A 40 -13.80 -7.59 -2.16
N ASN A 41 -13.15 -6.87 -1.22
CA ASN A 41 -13.86 -5.99 -0.29
C ASN A 41 -14.59 -4.88 -1.05
N SER A 42 -13.91 -4.22 -2.01
CA SER A 42 -14.52 -3.18 -2.82
C SER A 42 -15.73 -3.66 -3.61
N VAL A 43 -15.63 -4.82 -4.27
CA VAL A 43 -16.73 -5.44 -5.05
C VAL A 43 -17.90 -5.85 -4.17
N SER A 44 -17.62 -6.28 -2.91
CA SER A 44 -18.67 -6.64 -1.95
C SER A 44 -19.45 -5.43 -1.43
N ASP A 45 -18.75 -4.31 -1.23
CA ASP A 45 -19.28 -3.17 -0.48
C ASP A 45 -19.82 -2.04 -1.38
N ASN A 46 -19.60 -2.10 -2.70
CA ASN A 46 -19.93 -1.02 -3.60
C ASN A 46 -20.56 -1.52 -4.91
N ASP A 47 -21.33 -0.62 -5.55
CA ASP A 47 -21.98 -0.89 -6.85
C ASP A 47 -20.98 -0.90 -8.02
N VAL A 48 -19.86 -0.18 -7.89
CA VAL A 48 -18.82 -0.04 -8.91
C VAL A 48 -17.46 -0.10 -8.25
N THR A 49 -16.56 -0.92 -8.78
CA THR A 49 -15.16 -1.00 -8.33
C THR A 49 -14.22 -0.43 -9.37
N VAL A 50 -13.41 0.53 -8.92
CA VAL A 50 -12.35 1.18 -9.70
C VAL A 50 -10.99 0.79 -9.10
N VAL A 51 -10.09 0.33 -9.93
CA VAL A 51 -8.68 0.09 -9.55
C VAL A 51 -7.81 1.06 -10.33
N SER A 52 -6.80 1.65 -9.70
CA SER A 52 -5.76 2.34 -10.46
C SER A 52 -4.46 1.53 -10.48
N ILE A 53 -3.74 1.62 -11.61
CA ILE A 53 -2.35 1.18 -11.72
C ILE A 53 -1.52 2.38 -12.12
N PHE A 54 -0.67 2.86 -11.20
CA PHE A 54 0.24 3.97 -11.45
C PHE A 54 1.50 3.84 -10.60
N VAL A 55 2.65 3.65 -11.25
CA VAL A 55 3.96 3.66 -10.58
C VAL A 55 4.37 5.11 -10.34
N ASN A 56 4.17 5.57 -9.11
CA ASN A 56 4.41 6.96 -8.74
C ASN A 56 5.90 7.24 -8.50
N PRO A 57 6.58 8.02 -9.35
CA PRO A 57 8.03 8.22 -9.21
C PRO A 57 8.41 8.98 -7.93
N THR A 58 7.53 9.85 -7.42
CA THR A 58 7.86 10.75 -6.30
C THR A 58 7.99 10.05 -4.95
N GLN A 59 7.53 8.79 -4.83
CA GLN A 59 7.63 8.01 -3.59
C GLN A 59 8.85 7.09 -3.52
N PHE A 60 9.66 7.06 -4.57
CA PHE A 60 10.89 6.24 -4.62
C PHE A 60 12.10 7.07 -4.25
N ASN A 61 12.82 6.64 -3.20
CA ASN A 61 14.07 7.27 -2.76
C ASN A 61 15.28 6.70 -3.50
N ASN A 62 15.17 5.46 -4.00
CA ASN A 62 16.21 4.79 -4.76
C ASN A 62 15.76 4.68 -6.24
N PRO A 63 16.48 5.28 -7.18
CA PRO A 63 16.21 5.16 -8.61
C PRO A 63 16.18 3.71 -9.10
N ASP A 64 17.07 2.85 -8.57
CA ASP A 64 17.10 1.43 -8.94
C ASP A 64 15.84 0.69 -8.54
N ASP A 65 15.18 1.07 -7.41
CA ASP A 65 13.91 0.46 -6.98
C ASP A 65 12.76 0.89 -7.90
N LEU A 66 12.79 2.11 -8.43
CA LEU A 66 11.83 2.59 -9.42
C LEU A 66 12.05 1.89 -10.78
N GLU A 67 13.29 1.85 -11.28
CA GLU A 67 13.62 1.25 -12.57
C GLU A 67 13.31 -0.26 -12.61
N ASN A 68 13.59 -0.96 -11.51
CA ASN A 68 13.33 -2.40 -11.37
C ASN A 68 11.95 -2.71 -10.74
N TYR A 69 11.03 -1.73 -10.66
CA TYR A 69 9.70 -2.02 -10.16
C TYR A 69 8.95 -2.93 -11.15
N PRO A 70 8.37 -4.05 -10.68
CA PRO A 70 7.74 -5.01 -11.59
C PRO A 70 6.63 -4.39 -12.43
N SER A 71 6.65 -4.63 -13.74
CA SER A 71 5.61 -4.22 -14.69
C SER A 71 5.00 -5.46 -15.33
N THR A 72 3.75 -5.74 -15.01
CA THR A 72 3.02 -6.98 -15.41
C THR A 72 1.64 -6.63 -15.94
N PHE A 73 1.54 -5.60 -16.78
CA PHE A 73 0.27 -4.98 -17.18
C PHE A 73 -0.75 -5.97 -17.75
N GLU A 74 -0.36 -6.85 -18.67
CA GLU A 74 -1.27 -7.83 -19.29
C GLU A 74 -1.80 -8.81 -18.24
N GLN A 75 -0.95 -9.30 -17.36
CA GLN A 75 -1.35 -10.19 -16.26
C GLN A 75 -2.25 -9.45 -15.27
N ASP A 76 -1.94 -8.20 -14.95
CA ASP A 76 -2.74 -7.38 -14.05
C ASP A 76 -4.14 -7.15 -14.64
N VAL A 77 -4.26 -6.84 -15.93
CA VAL A 77 -5.54 -6.69 -16.63
C VAL A 77 -6.33 -8.00 -16.60
N SER A 78 -5.69 -9.15 -16.82
CA SER A 78 -6.35 -10.46 -16.72
C SER A 78 -6.89 -10.69 -15.31
N ASN A 79 -6.06 -10.48 -14.28
CA ASN A 79 -6.45 -10.63 -12.89
C ASN A 79 -7.64 -9.72 -12.53
N LEU A 80 -7.59 -8.44 -12.92
CA LEU A 80 -8.67 -7.49 -12.62
C LEU A 80 -10.00 -7.85 -13.28
N ASN A 81 -9.98 -8.42 -14.50
CA ASN A 81 -11.18 -8.96 -15.14
C ASN A 81 -11.76 -10.14 -14.33
N ASP A 82 -10.92 -11.09 -13.93
CA ASP A 82 -11.33 -12.25 -13.14
C ASP A 82 -11.87 -11.84 -11.76
N TRP A 83 -11.33 -10.76 -11.18
CA TRP A 83 -11.79 -10.18 -9.91
C TRP A 83 -13.01 -9.27 -10.05
N LYS A 84 -13.59 -9.15 -11.25
CA LYS A 84 -14.81 -8.39 -11.56
C LYS A 84 -14.70 -6.89 -11.31
N VAL A 85 -13.54 -6.33 -11.59
CA VAL A 85 -13.33 -4.87 -11.56
C VAL A 85 -14.09 -4.23 -12.74
N ASP A 86 -14.79 -3.13 -12.49
CA ASP A 86 -15.55 -2.40 -13.51
C ASP A 86 -14.66 -1.49 -14.34
N VAL A 87 -13.73 -0.79 -13.68
CA VAL A 87 -12.88 0.20 -14.35
C VAL A 87 -11.42 0.08 -13.85
N LEU A 88 -10.50 0.04 -14.79
CA LEU A 88 -9.08 0.28 -14.56
C LEU A 88 -8.74 1.71 -14.98
N PHE A 89 -8.31 2.54 -14.02
CA PHE A 89 -7.70 3.84 -14.28
C PHE A 89 -6.18 3.67 -14.39
N PHE A 90 -5.66 3.88 -15.60
CA PHE A 90 -4.25 3.66 -15.92
C PHE A 90 -3.63 4.92 -16.56
N PRO A 91 -3.42 5.98 -15.76
CA PRO A 91 -2.93 7.26 -16.26
C PRO A 91 -1.41 7.26 -16.45
N GLU A 92 -0.94 8.14 -17.33
CA GLU A 92 0.45 8.53 -17.41
C GLU A 92 0.80 9.61 -16.36
N ALA A 93 2.10 9.84 -16.13
CA ALA A 93 2.56 10.78 -15.11
C ALA A 93 2.08 12.23 -15.36
N ASN A 94 2.05 12.67 -16.61
CA ASN A 94 1.57 14.02 -16.99
C ASN A 94 0.09 14.24 -16.70
N GLU A 95 -0.73 13.17 -16.67
CA GLU A 95 -2.15 13.26 -16.29
C GLU A 95 -2.31 13.55 -14.79
N LEU A 96 -1.50 12.91 -13.95
CA LEU A 96 -1.55 13.12 -12.51
C LEU A 96 -0.73 14.32 -12.04
N TYR A 97 0.30 14.70 -12.78
CA TYR A 97 1.19 15.80 -12.44
C TYR A 97 1.29 16.83 -13.58
N PRO A 98 0.15 17.44 -14.01
CA PRO A 98 0.17 18.48 -15.04
C PRO A 98 0.90 19.74 -14.58
N ASP A 99 1.12 19.87 -13.27
CA ASP A 99 1.88 20.92 -12.58
C ASP A 99 3.40 20.65 -12.57
N ASN A 100 3.88 19.62 -13.23
CA ASN A 100 5.27 19.18 -13.22
C ASN A 100 5.83 19.01 -11.80
N PHE A 101 5.03 18.37 -10.93
CA PHE A 101 5.35 18.07 -9.51
C PHE A 101 5.51 19.31 -8.61
N ALA A 102 4.93 20.45 -8.97
CA ALA A 102 5.05 21.70 -8.21
C ALA A 102 4.28 21.68 -6.88
N PHE A 103 3.15 20.98 -6.83
CA PHE A 103 2.33 20.86 -5.63
C PHE A 103 2.50 19.53 -4.92
N SER A 104 2.51 19.56 -3.59
CA SER A 104 2.63 18.36 -2.77
C SER A 104 1.85 18.48 -1.46
N VAL A 105 1.45 17.32 -0.92
CA VAL A 105 0.89 17.17 0.42
C VAL A 105 1.99 16.61 1.32
N ASP A 106 2.20 17.24 2.47
CA ASP A 106 3.20 16.80 3.45
C ASP A 106 2.58 16.66 4.84
N GLU A 107 3.14 15.80 5.66
CA GLU A 107 2.76 15.57 7.04
C GLU A 107 4.04 15.62 7.89
N ASN A 108 4.01 16.31 9.06
CA ASN A 108 5.23 16.72 9.77
C ASN A 108 5.40 16.01 11.13
N LYS A 109 4.76 14.87 11.36
CA LYS A 109 4.79 14.15 12.63
C LYS A 109 4.98 12.65 12.44
N ASP A 110 3.92 11.96 12.02
CA ASP A 110 3.90 10.50 11.91
C ASP A 110 4.65 10.02 10.66
N SER A 111 4.74 10.86 9.62
CA SER A 111 5.53 10.59 8.41
C SER A 111 7.04 10.60 8.62
N LEU A 112 7.51 11.18 9.74
CA LEU A 112 8.94 11.29 10.05
C LEU A 112 9.49 10.10 10.84
N ALA A 113 8.64 9.12 11.18
CA ALA A 113 9.01 7.92 11.93
C ALA A 113 9.06 6.69 11.01
N LEU A 114 9.58 5.58 11.51
CA LEU A 114 9.59 4.26 10.83
C LEU A 114 10.07 4.39 9.37
N CYS A 115 9.22 3.97 8.41
CA CYS A 115 9.56 4.07 6.98
C CYS A 115 9.93 5.49 6.53
N GLY A 116 9.35 6.52 7.13
CA GLY A 116 9.66 7.89 6.75
C GLY A 116 11.03 8.37 7.21
N LEU A 117 11.52 7.85 8.35
CA LEU A 117 12.88 8.12 8.82
C LEU A 117 13.93 7.55 7.86
N ASP A 118 13.73 6.29 7.41
CA ASP A 118 14.65 5.61 6.50
C ASP A 118 14.49 6.07 5.04
N ARG A 119 13.34 6.64 4.72
CA ARG A 119 12.96 7.04 3.36
C ARG A 119 12.46 8.49 3.33
N PRO A 120 13.34 9.51 3.53
CA PRO A 120 12.93 10.92 3.53
C PRO A 120 12.16 11.31 2.25
N GLY A 121 11.00 11.96 2.40
CA GLY A 121 10.14 12.36 1.27
C GLY A 121 9.19 11.27 0.74
N HIS A 122 9.36 10.00 1.13
CA HIS A 122 8.51 8.91 0.67
C HIS A 122 7.01 9.19 0.89
N PHE A 123 6.63 9.52 2.12
CA PHE A 123 5.23 9.78 2.44
C PHE A 123 4.69 11.06 1.82
N LYS A 124 5.52 12.07 1.60
CA LYS A 124 5.16 13.24 0.79
C LYS A 124 4.72 12.83 -0.61
N GLY A 125 5.47 11.92 -1.26
CA GLY A 125 5.08 11.35 -2.55
C GLY A 125 3.80 10.53 -2.48
N VAL A 126 3.66 9.66 -1.47
CA VAL A 126 2.46 8.82 -1.27
C VAL A 126 1.21 9.66 -1.02
N LEU A 127 1.26 10.61 -0.07
CA LEU A 127 0.12 11.44 0.28
C LEU A 127 -0.30 12.32 -0.89
N THR A 128 0.67 12.84 -1.66
CA THR A 128 0.40 13.65 -2.83
C THR A 128 -0.35 12.86 -3.91
N VAL A 129 0.14 11.68 -4.30
CA VAL A 129 -0.53 10.87 -5.33
C VAL A 129 -1.89 10.39 -4.88
N VAL A 130 -2.02 9.94 -3.62
CA VAL A 130 -3.30 9.48 -3.08
C VAL A 130 -4.31 10.61 -3.02
N MET A 131 -3.91 11.81 -2.58
CA MET A 131 -4.77 13.00 -2.59
C MET A 131 -5.29 13.28 -4.01
N LYS A 132 -4.41 13.29 -5.03
CA LYS A 132 -4.80 13.50 -6.43
C LYS A 132 -5.77 12.42 -6.90
N LEU A 133 -5.48 11.14 -6.65
CA LEU A 133 -6.32 10.02 -7.05
C LEU A 133 -7.71 10.07 -6.37
N LEU A 134 -7.78 10.34 -5.07
CA LEU A 134 -9.05 10.47 -4.36
C LEU A 134 -9.91 11.63 -4.90
N ASN A 135 -9.29 12.78 -5.24
CA ASN A 135 -9.99 13.90 -5.85
C ASN A 135 -10.46 13.62 -7.29
N ILE A 136 -9.71 12.82 -8.06
CA ILE A 136 -10.08 12.43 -9.42
C ILE A 136 -11.22 11.42 -9.37
N ILE A 137 -11.05 10.34 -8.60
CA ILE A 137 -11.98 9.22 -8.58
C ILE A 137 -13.26 9.55 -7.82
N GLN A 138 -13.18 10.33 -6.74
CA GLN A 138 -14.31 10.71 -5.88
C GLN A 138 -15.08 9.49 -5.35
N ALA A 139 -14.32 8.51 -4.87
CA ALA A 139 -14.87 7.25 -4.38
C ALA A 139 -15.66 7.44 -3.07
N THR A 140 -16.69 6.62 -2.88
CA THR A 140 -17.40 6.48 -1.59
C THR A 140 -16.47 5.85 -0.56
N ARG A 141 -15.74 4.78 -0.96
CA ARG A 141 -14.76 4.07 -0.13
C ARG A 141 -13.47 3.84 -0.89
N ALA A 142 -12.33 3.95 -0.19
CA ALA A 142 -11.03 3.59 -0.74
C ALA A 142 -10.33 2.58 0.17
N TYR A 143 -9.79 1.50 -0.41
CA TYR A 143 -9.30 0.33 0.30
C TYR A 143 -7.79 0.29 0.30
N PHE A 144 -7.20 0.13 1.50
CA PHE A 144 -5.76 0.09 1.73
C PHE A 144 -5.38 -1.12 2.59
N GLY A 145 -4.26 -1.75 2.26
CA GLY A 145 -3.76 -2.89 3.02
C GLY A 145 -3.08 -2.47 4.34
N GLU A 146 -3.44 -3.10 5.45
CA GLU A 146 -2.80 -2.88 6.75
C GLU A 146 -1.35 -3.37 6.80
N LYS A 147 -0.87 -4.07 5.78
CA LYS A 147 0.55 -4.38 5.63
C LYS A 147 1.40 -3.11 5.66
N ASP A 148 0.95 -2.08 5.00
CA ASP A 148 1.56 -0.75 4.96
C ASP A 148 0.86 0.18 5.97
N TYR A 149 0.77 -0.26 7.25
CA TYR A 149 -0.08 0.34 8.28
C TYR A 149 0.24 1.82 8.55
N GLN A 150 1.51 2.21 8.54
CA GLN A 150 1.88 3.63 8.64
C GLN A 150 1.29 4.44 7.48
N GLN A 151 1.35 3.93 6.25
CA GLN A 151 0.72 4.54 5.08
C GLN A 151 -0.79 4.64 5.24
N TYR A 152 -1.45 3.54 5.64
CA TYR A 152 -2.89 3.51 5.89
C TYR A 152 -3.31 4.59 6.89
N ARG A 153 -2.64 4.70 8.03
CA ARG A 153 -2.90 5.73 9.05
C ARG A 153 -2.71 7.16 8.53
N LEU A 154 -1.62 7.41 7.83
CA LEU A 154 -1.35 8.73 7.25
C LEU A 154 -2.42 9.14 6.24
N ILE A 155 -2.88 8.22 5.40
CA ILE A 155 -3.95 8.48 4.43
C ILE A 155 -5.28 8.73 5.16
N GLN A 156 -5.61 7.94 6.17
CA GLN A 156 -6.82 8.11 6.98
C GLN A 156 -6.83 9.50 7.66
N ASN A 157 -5.72 9.89 8.28
CA ASN A 157 -5.56 11.20 8.90
C ASN A 157 -5.62 12.34 7.87
N MET A 158 -5.02 12.16 6.69
CA MET A 158 -5.10 13.12 5.59
C MET A 158 -6.55 13.37 5.17
N VAL A 159 -7.30 12.30 4.91
CA VAL A 159 -8.72 12.39 4.50
C VAL A 159 -9.54 13.13 5.56
N ALA A 160 -9.35 12.81 6.85
CA ALA A 160 -10.03 13.49 7.94
C ALA A 160 -9.62 14.97 8.05
N CYS A 161 -8.31 15.26 7.96
CA CYS A 161 -7.77 16.62 8.09
C CYS A 161 -8.22 17.56 6.96
N PHE A 162 -8.35 17.03 5.75
CA PHE A 162 -8.79 17.79 4.57
C PHE A 162 -10.30 17.68 4.30
N PHE A 163 -11.08 17.14 5.25
CA PHE A 163 -12.54 17.03 5.17
C PHE A 163 -13.03 16.34 3.90
N MET A 164 -12.29 15.33 3.43
CA MET A 164 -12.66 14.59 2.22
C MET A 164 -13.81 13.62 2.55
N PRO A 165 -14.79 13.44 1.64
CA PRO A 165 -15.95 12.60 1.91
C PRO A 165 -15.69 11.09 1.78
N THR A 166 -14.51 10.69 1.28
CA THR A 166 -14.16 9.28 1.06
C THR A 166 -13.87 8.57 2.38
N GLU A 167 -14.54 7.46 2.63
CA GLU A 167 -14.22 6.55 3.74
C GLU A 167 -12.96 5.74 3.41
N ILE A 168 -11.99 5.70 4.32
CA ILE A 168 -10.77 4.90 4.18
C ILE A 168 -10.92 3.57 4.93
N VAL A 169 -10.93 2.48 4.18
CA VAL A 169 -11.13 1.12 4.69
C VAL A 169 -9.80 0.37 4.76
N GLY A 170 -9.42 -0.06 5.96
CA GLY A 170 -8.27 -0.93 6.18
C GLY A 170 -8.62 -2.39 5.89
N VAL A 171 -7.77 -3.08 5.14
CA VAL A 171 -7.95 -4.52 4.87
C VAL A 171 -6.77 -5.29 5.48
N PRO A 172 -7.05 -6.32 6.30
CA PRO A 172 -6.03 -7.07 7.00
C PRO A 172 -4.95 -7.66 6.07
N THR A 173 -3.72 -7.68 6.57
CA THR A 173 -2.56 -8.19 5.82
C THR A 173 -2.78 -9.63 5.38
N ARG A 174 -2.72 -9.89 4.07
CA ARG A 174 -2.69 -11.24 3.52
C ARG A 174 -1.28 -11.82 3.61
N ARG A 175 -1.22 -13.09 4.01
CA ARG A 175 0.03 -13.82 4.21
C ARG A 175 0.02 -15.12 3.42
N ASP A 176 1.20 -15.61 3.08
CA ASP A 176 1.33 -16.96 2.57
C ASP A 176 1.08 -18.00 3.67
N ARG A 177 1.08 -19.29 3.29
CA ARG A 177 0.83 -20.41 4.23
C ARG A 177 1.83 -20.50 5.37
N GLU A 178 2.99 -19.87 5.23
CA GLU A 178 4.07 -19.89 6.21
C GLU A 178 4.20 -18.58 7.01
N GLY A 179 3.30 -17.60 6.76
CA GLY A 179 3.15 -16.37 7.50
C GLY A 179 3.82 -15.14 6.89
N LEU A 180 4.46 -15.23 5.73
CA LEU A 180 5.07 -14.08 5.06
C LEU A 180 3.98 -13.15 4.52
N ALA A 181 4.06 -11.87 4.86
CA ALA A 181 3.19 -10.83 4.29
C ALA A 181 3.40 -10.75 2.77
N LEU A 182 2.30 -10.79 2.00
CA LEU A 182 2.37 -10.75 0.54
C LEU A 182 2.78 -9.35 0.05
N SER A 183 3.75 -9.34 -0.86
CA SER A 183 4.30 -8.14 -1.49
C SER A 183 4.82 -8.45 -2.88
N SER A 184 4.67 -7.52 -3.83
CA SER A 184 5.29 -7.63 -5.15
C SER A 184 6.83 -7.73 -5.08
N ARG A 185 7.45 -7.17 -4.03
CA ARG A 185 8.90 -7.32 -3.79
C ARG A 185 9.32 -8.75 -3.44
N ASN A 186 8.40 -9.60 -2.98
CA ASN A 186 8.72 -11.01 -2.69
C ASN A 186 9.15 -11.79 -3.94
N LEU A 187 8.76 -11.33 -5.14
CA LEU A 187 9.20 -11.90 -6.42
C LEU A 187 10.72 -11.74 -6.67
N ARG A 188 11.37 -10.85 -5.93
CA ARG A 188 12.82 -10.58 -6.04
C ARG A 188 13.66 -11.42 -5.06
N LEU A 189 13.01 -12.17 -4.15
CA LEU A 189 13.68 -13.03 -3.18
C LEU A 189 14.01 -14.40 -3.78
N SER A 190 15.22 -14.90 -3.52
CA SER A 190 15.58 -16.29 -3.83
C SER A 190 14.77 -17.27 -2.95
N PRO A 191 14.71 -18.57 -3.28
CA PRO A 191 14.04 -19.57 -2.45
C PRO A 191 14.56 -19.62 -1.00
N GLU A 192 15.87 -19.43 -0.80
CA GLU A 192 16.53 -19.39 0.51
C GLU A 192 16.12 -18.13 1.28
N GLU A 193 16.10 -16.98 0.60
CA GLU A 193 15.68 -15.71 1.17
C GLU A 193 14.19 -15.72 1.53
N LEU A 194 13.32 -16.33 0.71
CA LEU A 194 11.91 -16.54 1.03
C LEU A 194 11.74 -17.38 2.30
N THR A 195 12.50 -18.47 2.42
CA THR A 195 12.48 -19.33 3.62
C THR A 195 12.89 -18.55 4.86
N THR A 196 13.84 -17.65 4.73
CA THR A 196 14.30 -16.77 5.81
C THR A 196 13.25 -15.72 6.16
N ALA A 197 12.67 -15.05 5.16
CA ALA A 197 11.61 -14.03 5.33
C ALA A 197 10.39 -14.58 6.09
N ARG A 198 9.98 -15.82 5.82
CA ARG A 198 8.86 -16.49 6.48
C ARG A 198 9.02 -16.68 7.98
N LYS A 199 10.27 -16.74 8.46
CA LYS A 199 10.56 -16.85 9.91
C LYS A 199 10.33 -15.53 10.65
N VAL A 200 10.42 -14.40 9.95
CA VAL A 200 10.34 -13.06 10.57
C VAL A 200 8.99 -12.85 11.26
N ASN A 201 7.87 -13.20 10.59
CA ASN A 201 6.54 -12.99 11.19
C ASN A 201 6.37 -13.79 12.50
N LYS A 202 6.84 -15.03 12.57
CA LYS A 202 6.76 -15.86 13.80
C LYS A 202 7.53 -15.22 14.95
N ILE A 203 8.69 -14.63 14.67
CA ILE A 203 9.49 -13.93 15.67
C ILE A 203 8.82 -12.61 16.06
N LEU A 204 8.28 -11.88 15.06
CA LEU A 204 7.62 -10.60 15.27
C LEU A 204 6.37 -10.73 16.15
N SER A 205 5.52 -11.74 15.90
CA SER A 205 4.26 -11.98 16.61
C SER A 205 4.40 -12.67 17.96
N SER A 206 5.62 -13.13 18.35
CA SER A 206 5.82 -13.78 19.63
C SER A 206 5.59 -12.81 20.79
N GLU A 207 4.70 -13.14 21.71
CA GLU A 207 4.41 -12.36 22.92
C GLU A 207 5.44 -12.62 24.03
N THR A 208 6.14 -13.75 23.96
CA THR A 208 7.09 -14.19 25.02
C THR A 208 8.51 -13.66 24.85
N LEU A 209 8.83 -13.07 23.71
CA LEU A 209 10.17 -12.53 23.43
C LEU A 209 10.26 -11.06 23.84
N SER A 210 11.36 -10.71 24.57
CA SER A 210 11.70 -9.29 24.76
C SER A 210 12.10 -8.63 23.43
N ALA A 211 12.16 -7.30 23.39
CA ALA A 211 12.56 -6.56 22.20
C ALA A 211 13.99 -6.91 21.78
N GLU A 212 14.92 -7.06 22.75
CA GLU A 212 16.32 -7.40 22.52
C GLU A 212 16.46 -8.80 21.93
N VAL A 213 15.81 -9.79 22.55
CA VAL A 213 15.85 -11.20 22.08
C VAL A 213 15.22 -11.33 20.69
N ARG A 214 14.16 -10.57 20.42
CA ARG A 214 13.51 -10.54 19.11
C ARG A 214 14.44 -9.98 18.05
N ARG A 215 15.12 -8.86 18.34
CA ARG A 215 16.12 -8.25 17.46
C ARG A 215 17.26 -9.23 17.16
N GLU A 216 17.86 -9.80 18.20
CA GLU A 216 18.94 -10.78 18.07
C GLU A 216 18.53 -11.98 17.19
N LYS A 217 17.33 -12.54 17.41
CA LYS A 217 16.84 -13.66 16.59
C LYS A 217 16.68 -13.30 15.12
N ILE A 218 16.24 -12.09 14.81
CA ILE A 218 16.07 -11.63 13.43
C ILE A 218 17.44 -11.37 12.78
N GLU A 219 18.36 -10.75 13.49
CA GLU A 219 19.74 -10.52 13.02
C GLU A 219 20.48 -11.84 12.79
N ASN A 220 20.27 -12.84 13.64
CA ASN A 220 20.84 -14.20 13.49
C ASN A 220 20.27 -14.97 12.26
N LEU A 221 19.15 -14.49 11.66
CA LEU A 221 18.70 -14.97 10.35
C LEU A 221 19.46 -14.33 9.17
N GLY A 222 20.39 -13.42 9.45
CA GLY A 222 21.13 -12.69 8.42
C GLY A 222 20.43 -11.44 7.89
N LEU A 223 19.41 -10.93 8.59
CA LEU A 223 18.72 -9.70 8.21
C LEU A 223 19.40 -8.47 8.82
N LYS A 224 19.50 -7.41 8.02
CA LYS A 224 19.86 -6.07 8.51
C LYS A 224 18.57 -5.32 8.84
N ILE A 225 18.36 -5.02 10.12
CA ILE A 225 17.17 -4.32 10.61
C ILE A 225 17.36 -2.81 10.46
N ASP A 226 16.42 -2.13 9.78
CA ASP A 226 16.32 -0.67 9.76
C ASP A 226 15.63 -0.19 11.03
N TYR A 227 14.46 -0.74 11.35
CA TYR A 227 13.75 -0.50 12.60
C TYR A 227 13.01 -1.76 13.08
N LEU A 228 12.83 -1.83 14.39
CA LEU A 228 11.95 -2.78 15.09
C LEU A 228 11.37 -2.00 16.27
N GLU A 229 10.12 -1.55 16.15
CA GLU A 229 9.49 -0.61 17.08
C GLU A 229 8.02 -0.94 17.32
N GLU A 230 7.51 -0.51 18.48
CA GLU A 230 6.10 -0.59 18.83
C GLU A 230 5.47 0.81 18.79
N ARG A 231 4.41 0.97 17.99
CA ARG A 231 3.64 2.20 17.83
C ARG A 231 2.18 1.88 17.51
N TRP A 232 1.29 2.75 17.90
CA TRP A 232 -0.13 2.67 17.53
C TRP A 232 -0.74 1.29 17.77
N GLY A 233 -0.41 0.65 18.92
CA GLY A 233 -0.88 -0.69 19.26
C GLY A 233 -0.35 -1.82 18.36
N ARG A 234 0.69 -1.57 17.57
CA ARG A 234 1.31 -2.55 16.67
C ARG A 234 2.83 -2.59 16.83
N ARG A 235 3.42 -3.75 16.52
CA ARG A 235 4.86 -3.93 16.40
C ARG A 235 5.24 -3.97 14.94
N PHE A 236 6.19 -3.12 14.57
CA PHE A 236 6.65 -2.91 13.20
C PHE A 236 8.06 -3.39 13.02
N ILE A 237 8.35 -3.90 11.83
CA ILE A 237 9.71 -4.18 11.36
C ILE A 237 9.91 -3.67 9.94
N ALA A 238 11.11 -3.15 9.68
CA ALA A 238 11.70 -3.11 8.36
C ALA A 238 13.09 -3.70 8.43
N ALA A 239 13.40 -4.57 7.47
CA ALA A 239 14.69 -5.24 7.41
C ALA A 239 15.06 -5.58 5.96
N HIS A 240 16.36 -5.77 5.71
CA HIS A 240 16.90 -6.18 4.42
C HIS A 240 17.28 -7.65 4.44
N ILE A 241 16.87 -8.36 3.39
CA ILE A 241 17.35 -9.69 3.03
C ILE A 241 18.06 -9.52 1.69
N GLY A 242 19.38 -9.66 1.67
CA GLY A 242 20.15 -9.28 0.48
C GLY A 242 19.87 -7.83 0.06
N SER A 243 19.44 -7.63 -1.18
CA SER A 243 19.07 -6.32 -1.72
C SER A 243 17.59 -5.95 -1.51
N VAL A 244 16.77 -6.86 -0.97
CA VAL A 244 15.32 -6.66 -0.85
C VAL A 244 14.96 -6.17 0.53
N ARG A 245 14.32 -5.00 0.60
CA ARG A 245 13.74 -4.47 1.82
C ARG A 245 12.34 -5.04 2.02
N ILE A 246 12.15 -5.74 3.12
CA ILE A 246 10.84 -6.24 3.56
C ILE A 246 10.30 -5.41 4.72
N ILE A 247 8.99 -5.28 4.79
CA ILE A 247 8.30 -4.71 5.95
C ILE A 247 7.17 -5.63 6.39
N ASP A 248 6.92 -5.64 7.69
CA ASP A 248 5.78 -6.33 8.29
C ASP A 248 5.32 -5.60 9.55
N ASN A 249 4.11 -5.90 9.99
CA ASN A 249 3.63 -5.48 11.30
C ASN A 249 2.60 -6.47 11.85
N VAL A 250 2.47 -6.48 13.18
CA VAL A 250 1.50 -7.30 13.90
C VAL A 250 0.81 -6.48 14.99
N SER A 251 -0.50 -6.71 15.23
CA SER A 251 -1.24 -6.11 16.34
C SER A 251 -0.71 -6.62 17.68
N LEU A 252 -0.73 -5.80 18.71
CA LEU A 252 -0.29 -6.12 20.09
C LEU A 252 -1.47 -6.40 21.05
N GLY A 253 -2.66 -6.64 20.54
CA GLY A 253 -3.88 -6.77 21.33
C GLY A 253 -4.80 -5.57 21.12
N GLU A 254 -5.79 -5.35 21.96
CA GLU A 254 -6.89 -4.40 21.76
C GLU A 254 -6.44 -3.08 21.09
N GLU A 255 -6.99 -2.82 19.91
CA GLU A 255 -6.82 -1.53 19.24
C GLU A 255 -7.41 -0.45 20.13
N GLU A 256 -6.58 0.53 20.55
CA GLU A 256 -7.10 1.80 21.04
C GLU A 256 -7.99 2.38 19.96
N THR A 257 -9.29 2.29 20.17
CA THR A 257 -10.29 2.95 19.32
C THR A 257 -9.98 4.45 19.38
N ILE A 258 -9.43 4.97 18.32
CA ILE A 258 -9.21 6.43 18.17
C ILE A 258 -10.60 7.07 18.16
N LYS A 259 -10.94 7.72 19.27
CA LYS A 259 -12.11 8.60 19.38
C LYS A 259 -11.81 9.94 18.74
#